data_1b68b36b0cdc6e8eb853447153f64da0
#
_entry.id   1b68b36b0cdc6e8eb853447153f64da0
#
_cell.length_a   1.000
_cell.length_b   1.000
_cell.length_c   1.000
_cell.angle_alpha   90.00
_cell.angle_beta   90.00
_cell.angle_gamma   90.00
#
_symmetry.space_group_name_H-M   'P 1'
#
loop_
_entity.id
_entity.type
_entity.pdbx_description
1 polymer ?
#
loop_
_entity_poly.entity_id
_entity_poly.type
_entity_poly.pdbx_seq_one_letter_code
_entity_poly.pdbx_strand_id
1 'polypeptide(L)'
;MATIKAHTLSGFMELLPAPQPQMERLMEVLRSSYGVYGFTPLDTPIIEASDVLLAKGGGETEKQIYRFSKGDSDLSLRFDLTVPLAKYVALHYADLAFPFRRFQIGKVYRGERAQRGRFREFYQADIDIIGDGALDILNEAEIPAIIYDTFTRLGLHRFRIRVNNRKVLNGFFAILGLSGQAGDVLRTIDKLDKIG
;
A
#
# COMPACT_ATOMS: atom_id res chain seq x y z
N MET A 1 -14.93 -9.00 -41.35
CA MET A 1 -14.15 -8.56 -40.18
C MET A 1 -14.77 -9.17 -38.95
N ALA A 2 -13.95 -9.78 -38.06
CA ALA A 2 -14.48 -10.29 -36.80
C ALA A 2 -14.92 -9.11 -35.90
N THR A 3 -16.15 -9.13 -35.43
CA THR A 3 -16.67 -8.10 -34.52
C THR A 3 -16.06 -8.33 -33.13
N ILE A 4 -15.24 -7.39 -32.64
CA ILE A 4 -14.69 -7.44 -31.30
C ILE A 4 -15.78 -7.02 -30.31
N LYS A 5 -16.14 -7.89 -29.38
CA LYS A 5 -17.07 -7.57 -28.31
C LYS A 5 -16.33 -6.79 -27.22
N ALA A 6 -16.73 -5.54 -26.97
CA ALA A 6 -16.16 -4.73 -25.90
C ALA A 6 -16.42 -5.37 -24.52
N HIS A 7 -15.40 -5.43 -23.67
CA HIS A 7 -15.51 -5.94 -22.32
C HIS A 7 -14.39 -5.37 -21.45
N THR A 8 -14.67 -5.21 -20.16
CA THR A 8 -13.69 -4.84 -19.15
C THR A 8 -13.05 -6.11 -18.57
N LEU A 9 -11.76 -6.08 -18.29
CA LEU A 9 -11.06 -7.20 -17.67
C LEU A 9 -11.60 -7.47 -16.25
N SER A 10 -11.69 -8.74 -15.89
CA SER A 10 -12.09 -9.14 -14.53
C SER A 10 -11.16 -8.56 -13.47
N GLY A 11 -11.71 -7.86 -12.48
CA GLY A 11 -10.95 -7.21 -11.42
C GLY A 11 -10.42 -5.80 -11.77
N PHE A 12 -10.80 -5.28 -12.92
CA PHE A 12 -10.58 -3.89 -13.33
C PHE A 12 -11.91 -3.16 -13.31
N MET A 13 -11.92 -1.93 -12.80
CA MET A 13 -13.13 -1.17 -12.61
C MET A 13 -13.14 0.07 -13.52
N GLU A 14 -14.24 0.24 -14.21
CA GLU A 14 -14.55 1.45 -14.97
C GLU A 14 -15.75 2.12 -14.31
N LEU A 15 -15.56 3.35 -13.83
CA LEU A 15 -16.67 4.12 -13.28
C LEU A 15 -17.42 4.83 -14.42
N LEU A 16 -18.73 4.78 -14.34
CA LEU A 16 -19.59 5.59 -15.21
C LEU A 16 -19.49 7.09 -14.81
N PRO A 17 -19.89 8.02 -15.70
CA PRO A 17 -19.82 9.45 -15.40
C PRO A 17 -20.53 9.89 -14.12
N ALA A 18 -21.59 9.22 -13.70
CA ALA A 18 -22.32 9.59 -12.49
C ALA A 18 -21.59 9.31 -11.17
N PRO A 19 -20.94 8.15 -10.92
CA PRO A 19 -20.13 7.90 -9.72
C PRO A 19 -18.73 8.49 -9.77
N GLN A 20 -18.18 8.85 -10.95
CA GLN A 20 -16.82 9.37 -11.07
C GLN A 20 -16.57 10.64 -10.23
N PRO A 21 -17.46 11.64 -10.18
CA PRO A 21 -17.26 12.81 -9.32
C PRO A 21 -17.17 12.49 -7.82
N GLN A 22 -17.80 11.41 -7.37
CA GLN A 22 -17.70 10.97 -5.97
C GLN A 22 -16.29 10.43 -5.68
N MET A 23 -15.69 9.70 -6.61
CA MET A 23 -14.31 9.22 -6.49
C MET A 23 -13.32 10.40 -6.45
N GLU A 24 -13.51 11.42 -7.31
CA GLU A 24 -12.67 12.62 -7.31
C GLU A 24 -12.78 13.37 -5.97
N ARG A 25 -13.99 13.54 -5.45
CA ARG A 25 -14.21 14.16 -4.13
C ARG A 25 -13.53 13.38 -3.01
N LEU A 26 -13.60 12.04 -3.04
CA LEU A 26 -12.91 11.19 -2.07
C LEU A 26 -11.40 11.43 -2.12
N MET A 27 -10.81 11.42 -3.31
CA MET A 27 -9.38 11.68 -3.49
C MET A 27 -9.00 13.10 -3.03
N GLU A 28 -9.83 14.10 -3.25
CA GLU A 28 -9.61 15.47 -2.79
C GLU A 28 -9.61 15.57 -1.26
N VAL A 29 -10.56 14.91 -0.58
CA VAL A 29 -10.58 14.83 0.88
C VAL A 29 -9.31 14.18 1.42
N LEU A 30 -8.84 13.09 0.80
CA LEU A 30 -7.59 12.42 1.19
C LEU A 30 -6.39 13.36 1.04
N ARG A 31 -6.23 14.01 -0.12
CA ARG A 31 -5.13 14.96 -0.37
C ARG A 31 -5.12 16.11 0.63
N SER A 32 -6.27 16.73 0.85
CA SER A 32 -6.39 17.84 1.80
C SER A 32 -6.12 17.40 3.24
N SER A 33 -6.61 16.22 3.63
CA SER A 33 -6.35 15.66 4.97
C SER A 33 -4.85 15.46 5.20
N TYR A 34 -4.16 14.82 4.27
CA TYR A 34 -2.72 14.56 4.39
C TYR A 34 -1.89 15.84 4.36
N GLY A 35 -2.28 16.84 3.54
CA GLY A 35 -1.63 18.13 3.47
C GLY A 35 -1.64 18.90 4.80
N VAL A 36 -2.72 18.82 5.58
CA VAL A 36 -2.81 19.45 6.91
C VAL A 36 -1.74 18.94 7.87
N TYR A 37 -1.33 17.67 7.74
CA TYR A 37 -0.29 17.05 8.55
C TYR A 37 1.12 17.21 7.96
N GLY A 38 1.30 18.07 6.95
CA GLY A 38 2.59 18.36 6.35
C GLY A 38 3.14 17.28 5.42
N PHE A 39 2.29 16.37 4.94
CA PHE A 39 2.70 15.42 3.91
C PHE A 39 2.69 16.09 2.54
N THR A 40 3.77 15.93 1.79
CA THR A 40 3.89 16.42 0.42
C THR A 40 3.44 15.37 -0.59
N PRO A 41 2.79 15.75 -1.70
CA PRO A 41 2.42 14.80 -2.73
C PRO A 41 3.66 14.25 -3.45
N LEU A 42 3.63 12.95 -3.73
CA LEU A 42 4.62 12.26 -4.54
C LEU A 42 3.89 11.39 -5.55
N ASP A 43 4.44 11.25 -6.74
CA ASP A 43 4.05 10.21 -7.69
C ASP A 43 5.29 9.47 -8.21
N THR A 44 5.15 8.18 -8.41
CA THR A 44 6.19 7.30 -8.94
C THR A 44 5.65 6.57 -10.18
N PRO A 45 6.50 6.12 -11.09
CA PRO A 45 6.04 5.39 -12.27
C PRO A 45 5.18 4.17 -11.95
N ILE A 46 4.18 3.90 -12.79
CA ILE A 46 3.36 2.68 -12.70
C ILE A 46 4.16 1.46 -13.16
N ILE A 47 5.01 1.66 -14.17
CA ILE A 47 5.86 0.63 -14.74
C ILE A 47 7.26 0.80 -14.15
N GLU A 48 7.79 -0.27 -13.63
CA GLU A 48 9.14 -0.34 -13.05
C GLU A 48 9.92 -1.50 -13.67
N ALA A 49 11.23 -1.46 -13.56
CA ALA A 49 12.06 -2.61 -13.87
C ALA A 49 11.73 -3.77 -12.91
N SER A 50 11.63 -4.98 -13.46
CA SER A 50 11.19 -6.14 -12.67
C SER A 50 12.14 -6.46 -11.51
N ASP A 51 13.45 -6.25 -11.66
CA ASP A 51 14.43 -6.46 -10.60
C ASP A 51 14.22 -5.53 -9.40
N VAL A 52 13.77 -4.30 -9.61
CA VAL A 52 13.43 -3.35 -8.54
C VAL A 52 12.24 -3.88 -7.72
N LEU A 53 11.16 -4.27 -8.39
CA LEU A 53 9.96 -4.74 -7.70
C LEU A 53 10.14 -6.10 -7.03
N LEU A 54 11.01 -6.93 -7.57
CA LEU A 54 11.35 -8.28 -7.07
C LEU A 54 12.51 -8.27 -6.07
N ALA A 55 13.16 -7.13 -5.79
CA ALA A 55 14.32 -7.03 -4.89
C ALA A 55 14.06 -7.61 -3.48
N LYS A 56 12.84 -7.58 -3.00
CA LYS A 56 12.37 -8.27 -1.79
C LYS A 56 11.48 -9.48 -2.13
N GLY A 57 11.54 -9.96 -3.37
CA GLY A 57 10.70 -11.03 -3.87
C GLY A 57 10.94 -12.33 -3.12
N GLY A 58 9.87 -13.09 -3.01
CA GLY A 58 9.81 -14.41 -2.42
C GLY A 58 8.35 -14.79 -2.17
N GLY A 59 7.95 -15.97 -2.60
CA GLY A 59 6.66 -16.56 -2.30
C GLY A 59 5.48 -16.02 -3.12
N GLU A 60 4.38 -15.74 -2.44
CA GLU A 60 3.08 -15.40 -3.05
C GLU A 60 3.06 -14.05 -3.78
N THR A 61 3.82 -13.05 -3.31
CA THR A 61 3.85 -11.69 -3.89
C THR A 61 4.38 -11.71 -5.32
N GLU A 62 5.44 -12.48 -5.58
CA GLU A 62 6.03 -12.60 -6.91
C GLU A 62 5.05 -13.14 -7.95
N LYS A 63 4.21 -14.11 -7.55
CA LYS A 63 3.17 -14.70 -8.41
C LYS A 63 2.05 -13.72 -8.78
N GLN A 64 1.91 -12.64 -8.01
CA GLN A 64 0.84 -11.65 -8.18
C GLN A 64 1.31 -10.41 -8.95
N ILE A 65 2.61 -10.26 -9.21
CA ILE A 65 3.15 -9.15 -9.98
C ILE A 65 2.85 -9.35 -11.47
N TYR A 66 2.25 -8.34 -12.10
CA TYR A 66 2.11 -8.31 -13.55
C TYR A 66 3.46 -7.98 -14.19
N ARG A 67 4.05 -8.96 -14.89
CA ARG A 67 5.34 -8.87 -15.54
C ARG A 67 5.18 -9.03 -17.04
N PHE A 68 5.94 -8.25 -17.81
CA PHE A 68 5.91 -8.27 -19.27
C PHE A 68 7.23 -7.77 -19.84
N SER A 69 7.48 -8.05 -21.11
CA SER A 69 8.67 -7.57 -21.83
C SER A 69 8.31 -6.51 -22.85
N LYS A 70 9.19 -5.53 -23.02
CA LYS A 70 9.13 -4.55 -24.11
C LYS A 70 10.52 -4.38 -24.70
N GLY A 71 10.75 -4.93 -25.91
CA GLY A 71 12.10 -5.11 -26.45
C GLY A 71 12.92 -5.98 -25.51
N ASP A 72 14.11 -5.53 -25.16
CA ASP A 72 15.02 -6.22 -24.25
C ASP A 72 14.76 -5.90 -22.76
N SER A 73 13.75 -5.06 -22.47
CA SER A 73 13.44 -4.65 -21.09
C SER A 73 12.45 -5.59 -20.44
N ASP A 74 12.77 -6.04 -19.23
CA ASP A 74 11.91 -6.82 -18.34
C ASP A 74 11.23 -5.86 -17.37
N LEU A 75 9.92 -5.72 -17.50
CA LEU A 75 9.12 -4.69 -16.86
C LEU A 75 7.98 -5.31 -16.04
N SER A 76 7.55 -4.59 -15.03
CA SER A 76 6.42 -4.98 -14.19
C SER A 76 5.54 -3.78 -13.81
N LEU A 77 4.26 -4.04 -13.59
CA LEU A 77 3.37 -3.06 -12.97
C LEU A 77 3.60 -3.07 -11.46
N ARG A 78 3.63 -1.89 -10.85
CA ARG A 78 3.82 -1.74 -9.40
C ARG A 78 2.73 -2.48 -8.63
N PHE A 79 3.16 -3.29 -7.66
CA PHE A 79 2.29 -4.07 -6.78
C PHE A 79 1.75 -3.26 -5.59
N ASP A 80 2.54 -2.29 -5.15
CA ASP A 80 2.28 -1.33 -4.09
C ASP A 80 2.95 0.01 -4.40
N LEU A 81 2.84 0.96 -3.47
CA LEU A 81 3.52 2.25 -3.56
C LEU A 81 4.80 2.31 -2.70
N THR A 82 5.06 1.27 -1.89
CA THR A 82 6.16 1.20 -0.93
C THR A 82 7.51 0.90 -1.60
N VAL A 83 7.56 -0.10 -2.48
CA VAL A 83 8.81 -0.45 -3.19
C VAL A 83 9.25 0.67 -4.14
N PRO A 84 8.36 1.27 -4.96
CA PRO A 84 8.70 2.47 -5.73
C PRO A 84 9.18 3.64 -4.88
N LEU A 85 8.59 3.85 -3.68
CA LEU A 85 9.06 4.85 -2.74
C LEU A 85 10.47 4.56 -2.25
N ALA A 86 10.77 3.32 -1.86
CA ALA A 86 12.11 2.94 -1.40
C ALA A 86 13.17 3.21 -2.47
N LYS A 87 12.88 2.87 -3.74
CA LYS A 87 13.72 3.22 -4.89
C LYS A 87 13.88 4.74 -5.02
N TYR A 88 12.78 5.49 -4.95
CA TYR A 88 12.79 6.95 -5.07
C TYR A 88 13.69 7.59 -4.01
N VAL A 89 13.52 7.19 -2.75
CA VAL A 89 14.35 7.70 -1.64
C VAL A 89 15.82 7.36 -1.83
N ALA A 90 16.14 6.14 -2.28
CA ALA A 90 17.52 5.74 -2.55
C ALA A 90 18.16 6.55 -3.67
N LEU A 91 17.41 6.88 -4.72
CA LEU A 91 17.91 7.68 -5.85
C LEU A 91 18.08 9.17 -5.52
N HIS A 92 17.20 9.72 -4.68
CA HIS A 92 17.12 11.16 -4.41
C HIS A 92 17.51 11.50 -2.96
N TYR A 93 18.19 10.60 -2.27
CA TYR A 93 18.53 10.76 -0.85
C TYR A 93 19.16 12.11 -0.51
N ALA A 94 20.10 12.57 -1.34
CA ALA A 94 20.79 13.83 -1.14
C ALA A 94 19.92 15.09 -1.37
N ASP A 95 18.79 14.92 -2.07
CA ASP A 95 17.86 16.02 -2.41
C ASP A 95 16.69 16.10 -1.43
N LEU A 96 16.55 15.11 -0.53
CA LEU A 96 15.43 15.02 0.40
C LEU A 96 15.76 15.60 1.75
N ALA A 97 14.80 16.33 2.34
CA ALA A 97 14.86 16.75 3.74
C ALA A 97 14.20 15.70 4.64
N PHE A 98 14.88 15.32 5.74
CA PHE A 98 14.38 14.35 6.71
C PHE A 98 13.96 15.00 8.03
N PRO A 99 12.90 14.50 8.71
CA PRO A 99 12.08 13.38 8.31
C PRO A 99 11.28 13.68 7.03
N PHE A 100 11.40 12.83 6.01
CA PHE A 100 10.67 12.97 4.76
C PHE A 100 9.25 12.47 4.93
N ARG A 101 8.29 13.37 4.77
CA ARG A 101 6.84 13.11 4.90
C ARG A 101 6.19 13.20 3.53
N ARG A 102 5.69 12.08 3.02
CA ARG A 102 5.06 12.05 1.71
C ARG A 102 3.70 11.36 1.74
N PHE A 103 2.82 11.72 0.84
CA PHE A 103 1.68 10.89 0.49
C PHE A 103 1.66 10.57 -1.01
N GLN A 104 1.06 9.46 -1.35
CA GLN A 104 0.79 9.10 -2.74
C GLN A 104 -0.58 8.43 -2.83
N ILE A 105 -1.40 8.89 -3.80
CA ILE A 105 -2.67 8.26 -4.15
C ILE A 105 -2.51 7.78 -5.60
N GLY A 106 -2.40 6.49 -5.78
CA GLY A 106 -2.11 5.91 -7.09
C GLY A 106 -2.65 4.51 -7.28
N LYS A 107 -2.83 4.11 -8.53
CA LYS A 107 -3.24 2.76 -8.88
C LYS A 107 -2.09 1.78 -8.68
N VAL A 108 -2.43 0.60 -8.18
CA VAL A 108 -1.56 -0.56 -8.01
C VAL A 108 -2.21 -1.80 -8.61
N TYR A 109 -1.41 -2.83 -8.87
CA TYR A 109 -1.81 -3.96 -9.68
C TYR A 109 -1.44 -5.27 -9.01
N ARG A 110 -2.45 -6.12 -8.73
CA ARG A 110 -2.24 -7.43 -8.08
C ARG A 110 -2.94 -8.53 -8.84
N GLY A 111 -2.19 -9.53 -9.31
CA GLY A 111 -2.68 -10.67 -10.10
C GLY A 111 -3.48 -11.69 -9.30
N GLU A 112 -3.98 -11.34 -8.13
CA GLU A 112 -4.79 -12.23 -7.30
C GLU A 112 -6.18 -12.50 -7.89
N ARG A 113 -6.87 -13.52 -7.37
CA ARG A 113 -8.23 -13.83 -7.79
C ARG A 113 -9.17 -12.68 -7.44
N ALA A 114 -9.79 -12.10 -8.47
CA ALA A 114 -10.79 -11.04 -8.29
C ALA A 114 -12.01 -11.58 -7.52
N GLN A 115 -12.43 -10.84 -6.50
CA GLN A 115 -13.63 -11.13 -5.70
C GLN A 115 -14.21 -9.84 -5.14
N ARG A 116 -15.39 -9.91 -4.49
CA ARG A 116 -16.02 -8.73 -3.93
C ARG A 116 -15.07 -8.01 -2.94
N GLY A 117 -14.81 -6.72 -3.20
CA GLY A 117 -13.88 -5.90 -2.40
C GLY A 117 -12.40 -6.15 -2.69
N ARG A 118 -12.04 -7.03 -3.64
CA ARG A 118 -10.66 -7.25 -4.09
C ARG A 118 -10.56 -7.14 -5.59
N PHE A 119 -9.91 -6.08 -6.03
CA PHE A 119 -9.68 -5.76 -7.43
C PHE A 119 -8.23 -6.09 -7.80
N ARG A 120 -7.99 -6.25 -9.11
CA ARG A 120 -6.65 -6.42 -9.69
C ARG A 120 -5.99 -5.09 -10.01
N GLU A 121 -6.80 -4.06 -10.25
CA GLU A 121 -6.39 -2.67 -10.31
C GLU A 121 -7.19 -1.90 -9.26
N PHE A 122 -6.53 -1.19 -8.36
CA PHE A 122 -7.19 -0.38 -7.34
C PHE A 122 -6.29 0.76 -6.86
N TYR A 123 -6.87 1.77 -6.23
CA TYR A 123 -6.11 2.86 -5.63
C TYR A 123 -5.61 2.48 -4.25
N GLN A 124 -4.33 2.73 -4.00
CA GLN A 124 -3.79 2.90 -2.65
C GLN A 124 -3.66 4.39 -2.33
N ALA A 125 -3.84 4.74 -1.08
CA ALA A 125 -3.64 6.06 -0.53
C ALA A 125 -2.71 5.94 0.67
N ASP A 126 -1.42 6.07 0.40
CA ASP A 126 -0.35 5.80 1.35
C ASP A 126 0.21 7.11 1.90
N ILE A 127 0.48 7.16 3.20
CA ILE A 127 1.26 8.19 3.88
C ILE A 127 2.48 7.53 4.51
N ASP A 128 3.65 8.12 4.35
CA ASP A 128 4.90 7.60 4.91
C ASP A 128 5.73 8.71 5.53
N ILE A 129 6.39 8.37 6.62
CA ILE A 129 7.38 9.21 7.29
C ILE A 129 8.68 8.45 7.33
N ILE A 130 9.71 8.99 6.68
CA ILE A 130 11.02 8.34 6.58
C ILE A 130 12.02 9.19 7.35
N GLY A 131 12.67 8.60 8.34
CA GLY A 131 13.75 9.23 9.10
C GLY A 131 15.12 8.91 8.49
N ASP A 132 16.11 9.74 8.80
CA ASP A 132 17.50 9.49 8.52
C ASP A 132 18.22 9.06 9.83
N GLY A 133 18.60 7.79 9.92
CA GLY A 133 19.21 7.18 11.09
C GLY A 133 18.25 6.93 12.27
N ALA A 134 17.38 7.86 12.59
CA ALA A 134 16.39 7.72 13.64
C ALA A 134 15.03 8.29 13.23
N LEU A 135 13.97 7.74 13.80
CA LEU A 135 12.62 8.24 13.67
C LEU A 135 11.94 8.16 15.05
N ASP A 136 11.39 9.28 15.53
CA ASP A 136 10.71 9.34 16.82
C ASP A 136 9.48 8.43 16.82
N ILE A 137 9.29 7.69 17.91
CA ILE A 137 8.16 6.77 18.11
C ILE A 137 6.80 7.49 18.06
N LEU A 138 6.76 8.79 18.34
CA LEU A 138 5.54 9.59 18.23
C LEU A 138 4.94 9.58 16.81
N ASN A 139 5.78 9.37 15.78
CA ASN A 139 5.28 9.23 14.41
C ASN A 139 4.35 8.01 14.24
N GLU A 140 4.60 6.91 14.99
CA GLU A 140 3.69 5.75 14.97
C GLU A 140 2.34 6.05 15.64
N ALA A 141 2.30 6.95 16.63
CA ALA A 141 1.05 7.38 17.26
C ALA A 141 0.29 8.40 16.40
N GLU A 142 1.00 9.21 15.62
CA GLU A 142 0.42 10.19 14.72
C GLU A 142 -0.39 9.51 13.58
N ILE A 143 0.11 8.40 13.02
CA ILE A 143 -0.57 7.70 11.92
C ILE A 143 -2.02 7.30 12.25
N PRO A 144 -2.34 6.63 13.37
CA PRO A 144 -3.73 6.37 13.76
C PRO A 144 -4.58 7.62 13.93
N ALA A 145 -4.00 8.73 14.43
CA ALA A 145 -4.72 10.00 14.56
C ALA A 145 -5.08 10.58 13.18
N ILE A 146 -4.15 10.53 12.23
CA ILE A 146 -4.39 10.96 10.83
C ILE A 146 -5.48 10.09 10.19
N ILE A 147 -5.45 8.79 10.39
CA ILE A 147 -6.49 7.87 9.88
C ILE A 147 -7.85 8.24 10.47
N TYR A 148 -7.91 8.51 11.78
CA TYR A 148 -9.14 8.92 12.45
C TYR A 148 -9.72 10.21 11.87
N ASP A 149 -8.90 11.27 11.74
CA ASP A 149 -9.30 12.54 11.18
C ASP A 149 -9.75 12.41 9.72
N THR A 150 -8.97 11.68 8.91
CA THR A 150 -9.28 11.44 7.51
C THR A 150 -10.61 10.71 7.33
N PHE A 151 -10.86 9.65 8.10
CA PHE A 151 -12.12 8.91 8.02
C PHE A 151 -13.31 9.75 8.50
N THR A 152 -13.11 10.59 9.51
CA THR A 152 -14.13 11.54 9.97
C THR A 152 -14.47 12.55 8.88
N ARG A 153 -13.49 13.11 8.19
CA ARG A 153 -13.69 14.03 7.04
C ARG A 153 -14.36 13.37 5.85
N LEU A 154 -14.15 12.07 5.66
CA LEU A 154 -14.85 11.24 4.67
C LEU A 154 -16.31 10.92 5.05
N GLY A 155 -16.76 11.33 6.25
CA GLY A 155 -18.10 11.04 6.76
C GLY A 155 -18.26 9.64 7.34
N LEU A 156 -17.18 8.93 7.57
CA LEU A 156 -17.20 7.64 8.24
C LEU A 156 -17.25 7.87 9.76
N HIS A 157 -18.40 7.62 10.39
CA HIS A 157 -18.60 7.89 11.82
C HIS A 157 -18.53 6.63 12.69
N ARG A 158 -18.51 5.43 12.09
CA ARG A 158 -18.49 4.15 12.80
C ARG A 158 -17.37 3.28 12.26
N PHE A 159 -16.20 3.37 12.86
CA PHE A 159 -15.04 2.53 12.53
C PHE A 159 -14.25 2.22 13.79
N ARG A 160 -13.37 1.24 13.70
CA ARG A 160 -12.44 0.84 14.75
C ARG A 160 -11.04 0.75 14.18
N ILE A 161 -10.09 1.47 14.79
CA ILE A 161 -8.68 1.33 14.49
C ILE A 161 -8.11 0.27 15.44
N ARG A 162 -7.55 -0.81 14.88
CA ARG A 162 -6.85 -1.84 15.65
C ARG A 162 -5.35 -1.60 15.49
N VAL A 163 -4.65 -1.41 16.60
CA VAL A 163 -3.21 -1.18 16.65
C VAL A 163 -2.53 -2.40 17.25
N ASN A 164 -1.42 -2.82 16.66
CA ASN A 164 -0.58 -3.89 17.18
C ASN A 164 0.89 -3.51 17.01
N ASN A 165 1.73 -4.01 17.91
CA ASN A 165 3.17 -3.84 17.83
C ASN A 165 3.88 -5.20 17.92
N ARG A 166 4.67 -5.54 16.92
CA ARG A 166 5.42 -6.81 16.87
C ARG A 166 6.37 -6.98 18.05
N LYS A 167 6.93 -5.90 18.61
CA LYS A 167 7.81 -5.96 19.78
C LYS A 167 7.06 -6.52 20.99
N VAL A 168 5.78 -6.12 21.19
CA VAL A 168 4.92 -6.65 22.27
C VAL A 168 4.70 -8.15 22.07
N LEU A 169 4.34 -8.58 20.87
CA LEU A 169 4.14 -10.00 20.56
C LEU A 169 5.42 -10.81 20.70
N ASN A 170 6.54 -10.31 20.21
CA ASN A 170 7.83 -10.97 20.34
C ASN A 170 8.26 -11.10 21.83
N GLY A 171 8.03 -10.06 22.62
CA GLY A 171 8.27 -10.11 24.09
C GLY A 171 7.40 -11.15 24.76
N PHE A 172 6.12 -11.22 24.41
CA PHE A 172 5.21 -12.24 24.91
C PHE A 172 5.65 -13.67 24.54
N PHE A 173 6.05 -13.89 23.29
CA PHE A 173 6.58 -15.19 22.86
C PHE A 173 7.89 -15.55 23.54
N ALA A 174 8.74 -14.56 23.85
CA ALA A 174 9.96 -14.80 24.61
C ALA A 174 9.66 -15.30 26.04
N ILE A 175 8.69 -14.69 26.71
CA ILE A 175 8.24 -15.12 28.05
C ILE A 175 7.69 -16.57 28.02
N LEU A 176 7.01 -16.94 26.93
CA LEU A 176 6.48 -18.30 26.74
C LEU A 176 7.52 -19.31 26.24
N GLY A 177 8.78 -18.92 26.03
CA GLY A 177 9.81 -19.81 25.46
C GLY A 177 9.64 -20.12 23.98
N LEU A 178 8.81 -19.35 23.25
CA LEU A 178 8.44 -19.59 21.85
C LEU A 178 9.18 -18.67 20.86
N SER A 179 10.26 -18.02 21.26
CA SER A 179 11.01 -17.07 20.41
C SER A 179 11.44 -17.66 19.05
N GLY A 180 11.86 -18.93 19.03
CA GLY A 180 12.26 -19.62 17.79
C GLY A 180 11.10 -19.96 16.84
N GLN A 181 9.87 -19.97 17.34
CA GLN A 181 8.65 -20.32 16.61
C GLN A 181 7.74 -19.11 16.34
N ALA A 182 8.15 -17.91 16.77
CA ALA A 182 7.34 -16.69 16.71
C ALA A 182 6.79 -16.43 15.29
N GLY A 183 7.60 -16.65 14.25
CA GLY A 183 7.19 -16.47 12.85
C GLY A 183 6.08 -17.44 12.40
N ASP A 184 6.12 -18.70 12.85
CA ASP A 184 5.11 -19.71 12.51
C ASP A 184 3.81 -19.46 13.26
N VAL A 185 3.92 -19.09 14.54
CA VAL A 185 2.76 -18.73 15.37
C VAL A 185 2.06 -17.50 14.79
N LEU A 186 2.79 -16.47 14.40
CA LEU A 186 2.22 -15.27 13.76
C LEU A 186 1.53 -15.60 12.46
N ARG A 187 2.15 -16.42 11.58
CA ARG A 187 1.51 -16.86 10.33
C ARG A 187 0.22 -17.65 10.57
N THR A 188 0.15 -18.38 11.67
CA THR A 188 -1.06 -19.14 12.04
C THR A 188 -2.14 -18.21 12.56
N ILE A 189 -1.78 -17.25 13.42
CA ILE A 189 -2.71 -16.22 13.93
C ILE A 189 -3.30 -15.37 12.79
N ASP A 190 -2.49 -14.98 11.82
CA ASP A 190 -2.95 -14.21 10.63
C ASP A 190 -3.99 -14.99 9.78
N LYS A 191 -4.06 -16.30 9.92
CA LYS A 191 -5.04 -17.15 9.25
C LYS A 191 -6.30 -17.39 10.07
N LEU A 192 -6.31 -17.04 11.35
CA LEU A 192 -7.40 -17.36 12.29
C LEU A 192 -8.75 -16.83 11.78
N ASP A 193 -8.79 -15.59 11.30
CA ASP A 193 -10.00 -14.98 10.73
C ASP A 193 -10.49 -15.67 9.43
N LYS A 194 -9.65 -16.54 8.83
CA LYS A 194 -9.96 -17.27 7.59
C LYS A 194 -10.30 -18.74 7.79
N ILE A 195 -9.84 -19.31 8.91
CA ILE A 195 -9.89 -20.76 9.21
C ILE A 195 -10.83 -21.04 10.39
N GLY A 196 -11.09 -20.01 11.25
CA GLY A 196 -11.82 -20.09 12.51
C GLY A 196 -13.25 -20.46 12.44
#